data_7b74634e6a27055c163c7cff31bdde98
#
_entry.id   7b74634e6a27055c163c7cff31bdde98
#
_cell.length_a   1.000
_cell.length_b   1.000
_cell.length_c   1.000
_cell.angle_alpha   90.00
_cell.angle_beta   90.00
_cell.angle_gamma   90.00
#
_symmetry.space_group_name_H-M   'P 1'
#
loop_
_entity.id
_entity.type
_entity.pdbx_description
1 polymer ?
#
loop_
_entity_poly.entity_id
_entity_poly.type
_entity_poly.pdbx_seq_one_letter_code
_entity_poly.pdbx_strand_id
1 'polypeptide(L)'
;LTWTPEQYYRFERRQKIYVRSPYPTIKLQFSKGFRGVLGSTSGYNRVELDVSQNIQLDLMKSIHYHIGMGFFSNQKSEYFTDFAFFSKRNFPETWDDGIGGVFNLLDRRFYNASDTYIQNHIMYESPFLILNFVPVISKGVVSERLYLSHLYNPYIRSYTEAGYGIGNKFFNAAVFGSFHKLKFHEIGFKISLNIF
;
A
#
# COMPACT_ATOMS: atom_id res chain seq x y z
N LEU A 1 -1.41 -10.70 -14.71
CA LEU A 1 -2.79 -11.16 -14.61
C LEU A 1 -3.45 -10.47 -13.42
N THR A 2 -4.60 -9.82 -13.67
CA THR A 2 -5.41 -9.23 -12.59
C THR A 2 -6.78 -9.89 -12.64
N TRP A 3 -7.26 -10.31 -11.50
CA TRP A 3 -8.56 -10.95 -11.35
C TRP A 3 -9.34 -10.34 -10.19
N THR A 4 -10.55 -9.89 -10.48
CA THR A 4 -11.49 -9.35 -9.50
C THR A 4 -12.83 -10.03 -9.72
N PRO A 5 -13.27 -10.90 -8.80
CA PRO A 5 -14.56 -11.57 -8.92
C PRO A 5 -15.72 -10.58 -8.78
N GLU A 6 -16.88 -10.92 -9.37
CA GLU A 6 -18.18 -10.26 -9.17
C GLU A 6 -18.12 -8.73 -9.08
N GLN A 7 -17.72 -8.11 -10.18
CA GLN A 7 -17.67 -6.65 -10.26
C GLN A 7 -19.07 -6.07 -10.50
N TYR A 8 -19.52 -5.19 -9.59
CA TYR A 8 -20.67 -4.35 -9.84
C TYR A 8 -20.33 -3.27 -10.86
N TYR A 9 -21.26 -3.03 -11.79
CA TYR A 9 -21.07 -2.04 -12.83
C TYR A 9 -22.33 -1.18 -13.00
N ARG A 10 -22.13 0.01 -13.57
CA ARG A 10 -23.20 0.88 -14.04
C ARG A 10 -22.96 1.22 -15.50
N PHE A 11 -24.03 1.54 -16.21
CA PHE A 11 -23.92 2.08 -17.56
C PHE A 11 -23.94 3.61 -17.49
N GLU A 12 -22.90 4.24 -18.02
CA GLU A 12 -22.84 5.67 -18.25
C GLU A 12 -22.56 5.94 -19.74
N ARG A 13 -23.40 6.72 -20.41
CA ARG A 13 -23.24 7.07 -21.81
C ARG A 13 -22.95 5.86 -22.73
N ARG A 14 -23.64 4.73 -22.51
CA ARG A 14 -23.43 3.45 -23.20
C ARG A 14 -22.11 2.73 -22.90
N GLN A 15 -21.32 3.21 -21.95
CA GLN A 15 -20.12 2.52 -21.50
C GLN A 15 -20.38 1.82 -20.16
N LYS A 16 -19.81 0.62 -20.03
CA LYS A 16 -19.85 -0.17 -18.81
C LYS A 16 -18.73 0.30 -17.89
N ILE A 17 -19.10 0.91 -16.76
CA ILE A 17 -18.15 1.38 -15.76
C ILE A 17 -18.24 0.47 -14.55
N TYR A 18 -17.15 -0.19 -14.21
CA TYR A 18 -17.05 -1.00 -13.00
C TYR A 18 -16.92 -0.09 -11.78
N VAL A 19 -17.74 -0.33 -10.76
CA VAL A 19 -17.84 0.56 -9.59
C VAL A 19 -17.11 -0.02 -8.39
N ARG A 20 -17.41 -1.28 -8.06
CA ARG A 20 -16.82 -1.96 -6.89
C ARG A 20 -16.96 -3.47 -7.02
N SER A 21 -16.19 -4.21 -6.21
CA SER A 21 -16.38 -5.62 -5.95
C SER A 21 -16.45 -5.87 -4.45
N PRO A 22 -17.30 -6.80 -3.96
CA PRO A 22 -17.31 -7.24 -2.58
C PRO A 22 -16.16 -8.21 -2.27
N TYR A 23 -15.41 -8.62 -3.28
CA TYR A 23 -14.31 -9.57 -3.17
C TYR A 23 -12.95 -8.89 -3.36
N PRO A 24 -11.85 -9.52 -2.88
CA PRO A 24 -10.51 -8.99 -3.10
C PRO A 24 -10.13 -9.03 -4.58
N THR A 25 -9.30 -8.08 -4.97
CA THR A 25 -8.59 -8.08 -6.24
C THR A 25 -7.28 -8.82 -6.06
N ILE A 26 -7.05 -9.82 -6.89
CA ILE A 26 -5.82 -10.63 -6.90
C ILE A 26 -5.03 -10.28 -8.16
N LYS A 27 -3.76 -9.94 -7.99
CA LYS A 27 -2.85 -9.65 -9.10
C LYS A 27 -1.64 -10.57 -9.01
N LEU A 28 -1.38 -11.28 -10.10
CA LEU A 28 -0.19 -12.09 -10.29
C LEU A 28 0.65 -11.47 -11.40
N GLN A 29 1.89 -11.15 -11.10
CA GLN A 29 2.85 -10.60 -12.04
C GLN A 29 4.07 -11.51 -12.15
N PHE A 30 4.42 -11.85 -13.38
CA PHE A 30 5.66 -12.52 -13.72
C PHE A 30 6.51 -11.61 -14.58
N SER A 31 7.76 -11.41 -14.20
CA SER A 31 8.74 -10.62 -14.93
C SER A 31 10.01 -11.44 -15.14
N LYS A 32 10.56 -11.39 -16.35
CA LYS A 32 11.79 -12.11 -16.69
C LYS A 32 12.76 -11.19 -17.42
N GLY A 33 13.95 -11.04 -16.89
CA GLY A 33 15.08 -10.43 -17.54
C GLY A 33 15.85 -11.46 -18.38
N PHE A 34 16.15 -11.15 -19.64
CA PHE A 34 16.93 -12.01 -20.53
C PHE A 34 18.31 -11.40 -20.73
N ARG A 35 19.32 -12.09 -20.22
CA ARG A 35 20.72 -11.67 -20.43
C ARG A 35 21.13 -11.89 -21.88
N GLY A 36 21.85 -10.90 -22.45
CA GLY A 36 22.37 -10.96 -23.82
C GLY A 36 21.40 -10.52 -24.91
N VAL A 37 20.13 -10.24 -24.59
CA VAL A 37 19.15 -9.72 -25.55
C VAL A 37 19.25 -8.20 -25.58
N LEU A 38 19.42 -7.61 -26.77
CA LEU A 38 19.57 -6.16 -26.98
C LEU A 38 20.64 -5.50 -26.08
N GLY A 39 21.71 -6.23 -25.78
CA GLY A 39 22.78 -5.72 -24.90
C GLY A 39 22.47 -5.77 -23.41
N SER A 40 21.36 -6.40 -22.99
CA SER A 40 21.03 -6.57 -21.58
C SER A 40 22.04 -7.46 -20.87
N THR A 41 22.54 -6.99 -19.73
CA THR A 41 23.39 -7.78 -18.83
C THR A 41 22.61 -8.38 -17.67
N SER A 42 21.35 -7.96 -17.47
CA SER A 42 20.46 -8.44 -16.42
C SER A 42 19.81 -9.78 -16.76
N GLY A 43 19.73 -10.65 -15.75
CA GLY A 43 19.08 -11.97 -15.89
C GLY A 43 18.44 -12.37 -14.58
N TYR A 44 17.10 -12.32 -14.50
CA TYR A 44 16.34 -12.67 -13.31
C TYR A 44 14.95 -13.21 -13.67
N ASN A 45 14.34 -13.91 -12.75
CA ASN A 45 12.91 -14.20 -12.77
C ASN A 45 12.29 -13.60 -11.50
N ARG A 46 11.19 -12.87 -11.64
CA ARG A 46 10.43 -12.28 -10.53
C ARG A 46 8.98 -12.72 -10.62
N VAL A 47 8.47 -13.24 -9.52
CA VAL A 47 7.04 -13.57 -9.35
C VAL A 47 6.52 -12.73 -8.19
N GLU A 48 5.45 -12.00 -8.41
CA GLU A 48 4.80 -11.18 -7.40
C GLU A 48 3.31 -11.51 -7.37
N LEU A 49 2.79 -11.67 -6.15
CA LEU A 49 1.39 -11.87 -5.87
C LEU A 49 0.93 -10.76 -4.93
N ASP A 50 -0.16 -10.12 -5.30
CA ASP A 50 -0.76 -9.07 -4.51
C ASP A 50 -2.27 -9.31 -4.35
N VAL A 51 -2.76 -9.05 -3.15
CA VAL A 51 -4.18 -9.16 -2.80
C VAL A 51 -4.60 -7.87 -2.12
N SER A 52 -5.61 -7.21 -2.64
CA SER A 52 -6.12 -5.97 -2.08
C SER A 52 -7.64 -5.91 -2.07
N GLN A 53 -8.20 -5.28 -1.06
CA GLN A 53 -9.63 -5.05 -0.96
C GLN A 53 -9.94 -3.80 -0.14
N ASN A 54 -11.04 -3.15 -0.50
CA ASN A 54 -11.69 -2.14 0.31
C ASN A 54 -13.02 -2.70 0.83
N ILE A 55 -13.12 -2.87 2.14
CA ILE A 55 -14.30 -3.39 2.83
C ILE A 55 -15.04 -2.21 3.45
N GLN A 56 -16.20 -1.88 2.91
CA GLN A 56 -17.09 -0.90 3.52
C GLN A 56 -17.85 -1.57 4.67
N LEU A 57 -17.58 -1.14 5.90
CA LEU A 57 -18.25 -1.65 7.10
C LEU A 57 -19.56 -0.91 7.38
N ASP A 58 -19.58 0.39 7.09
CA ASP A 58 -20.71 1.28 7.31
C ASP A 58 -20.59 2.47 6.33
N LEU A 59 -21.56 3.37 6.29
CA LEU A 59 -21.57 4.56 5.43
C LEU A 59 -20.28 5.41 5.55
N MET A 60 -19.67 5.43 6.74
CA MET A 60 -18.50 6.25 7.04
C MET A 60 -17.32 5.44 7.58
N LYS A 61 -17.38 4.11 7.57
CA LYS A 61 -16.33 3.24 8.09
C LYS A 61 -15.87 2.26 7.04
N SER A 62 -14.57 2.19 6.83
CA SER A 62 -13.99 1.26 5.88
C SER A 62 -12.67 0.66 6.39
N ILE A 63 -12.37 -0.53 5.90
CA ILE A 63 -11.07 -1.16 6.05
C ILE A 63 -10.49 -1.35 4.65
N HIS A 64 -9.29 -0.83 4.46
CA HIS A 64 -8.51 -1.10 3.27
C HIS A 64 -7.35 -2.01 3.66
N TYR A 65 -7.11 -3.05 2.89
CA TYR A 65 -5.91 -3.86 3.09
C TYR A 65 -5.24 -4.20 1.75
N HIS A 66 -3.94 -4.35 1.85
CA HIS A 66 -3.08 -4.80 0.76
C HIS A 66 -2.05 -5.77 1.32
N ILE A 67 -1.97 -6.95 0.75
CA ILE A 67 -0.98 -7.97 1.07
C ILE A 67 -0.22 -8.26 -0.21
N GLY A 68 1.09 -8.06 -0.20
CA GLY A 68 1.96 -8.31 -1.32
C GLY A 68 3.07 -9.29 -0.94
N MET A 69 3.40 -10.20 -1.82
CA MET A 69 4.55 -11.07 -1.70
C MET A 69 5.29 -11.20 -3.02
N GLY A 70 6.59 -11.29 -2.94
CA GLY A 70 7.44 -11.43 -4.10
C GLY A 70 8.58 -12.42 -3.87
N PHE A 71 8.96 -13.06 -4.94
CA PHE A 71 10.07 -13.99 -4.99
C PHE A 71 10.90 -13.77 -6.25
N PHE A 72 12.19 -13.61 -6.05
CA PHE A 72 13.16 -13.48 -7.11
C PHE A 72 13.98 -14.76 -7.20
N SER A 73 14.20 -15.24 -8.38
CA SER A 73 15.05 -16.41 -8.64
C SER A 73 15.98 -16.17 -9.82
N ASN A 74 17.05 -16.93 -9.88
CA ASN A 74 18.06 -16.87 -10.94
C ASN A 74 18.71 -15.48 -11.08
N GLN A 75 19.08 -14.87 -9.97
CA GLN A 75 19.66 -13.53 -9.85
C GLN A 75 21.11 -13.53 -10.36
N LYS A 76 21.29 -13.38 -11.66
CA LYS A 76 22.60 -13.20 -12.30
C LYS A 76 22.70 -11.77 -12.85
N SER A 77 23.23 -10.85 -12.08
CA SER A 77 23.40 -9.43 -12.47
C SER A 77 22.06 -8.67 -12.53
N GLU A 78 21.53 -8.32 -11.37
CA GLU A 78 20.38 -7.45 -11.25
C GLU A 78 20.82 -5.97 -11.15
N TYR A 79 20.02 -5.11 -11.75
CA TYR A 79 20.13 -3.67 -11.55
C TYR A 79 19.10 -3.20 -10.54
N PHE A 80 19.36 -2.07 -9.89
CA PHE A 80 18.43 -1.49 -8.92
C PHE A 80 17.02 -1.24 -9.50
N THR A 81 16.91 -1.07 -10.82
CA THR A 81 15.63 -0.92 -11.52
C THR A 81 14.78 -2.18 -11.56
N ASP A 82 15.41 -3.35 -11.36
CA ASP A 82 14.75 -4.66 -11.40
C ASP A 82 14.15 -5.03 -10.03
N PHE A 83 14.49 -4.30 -8.97
CA PHE A 83 14.04 -4.56 -7.60
C PHE A 83 12.58 -4.18 -7.38
N ALA A 84 11.93 -4.84 -6.44
CA ALA A 84 10.64 -4.39 -5.92
C ALA A 84 10.83 -3.17 -5.01
N PHE A 85 10.03 -2.13 -5.22
CA PHE A 85 10.13 -0.89 -4.46
C PHE A 85 8.94 -0.75 -3.51
N PHE A 86 9.21 -0.63 -2.22
CA PHE A 86 8.21 -0.53 -1.17
C PHE A 86 7.73 0.90 -0.89
N SER A 87 8.41 1.91 -1.43
CA SER A 87 8.03 3.32 -1.29
C SER A 87 7.02 3.78 -2.34
N LYS A 88 6.70 2.92 -3.32
CA LYS A 88 5.74 3.20 -4.37
C LYS A 88 4.51 2.31 -4.18
N ARG A 89 3.35 2.83 -4.53
CA ARG A 89 2.15 2.01 -4.65
C ARG A 89 2.35 1.02 -5.80
N ASN A 90 2.35 -0.25 -5.49
CA ASN A 90 2.39 -1.30 -6.50
C ASN A 90 1.02 -1.50 -7.15
N PHE A 91 -0.03 -0.94 -6.53
CA PHE A 91 -1.39 -0.96 -7.04
C PHE A 91 -1.92 0.43 -7.23
N PRO A 92 -2.48 0.68 -8.39
CA PRO A 92 -3.38 1.78 -8.54
C PRO A 92 -4.61 1.49 -7.69
N GLU A 93 -5.12 2.48 -6.99
CA GLU A 93 -6.51 2.77 -7.10
C GLU A 93 -7.46 2.28 -6.02
N THR A 94 -7.05 1.45 -5.06
CA THR A 94 -7.93 1.10 -3.95
C THR A 94 -7.80 2.01 -2.74
N TRP A 95 -6.75 2.83 -2.69
CA TRP A 95 -6.49 3.77 -1.59
C TRP A 95 -6.69 5.20 -2.09
N ASP A 96 -7.74 5.86 -1.65
CA ASP A 96 -7.96 7.29 -1.93
C ASP A 96 -6.98 8.20 -1.18
N ASP A 97 -6.25 7.63 -0.23
CA ASP A 97 -5.28 8.32 0.60
C ASP A 97 -3.87 8.24 0.02
N GLY A 98 -3.26 9.38 -0.26
CA GLY A 98 -1.87 9.51 -0.72
C GLY A 98 -0.82 9.01 0.27
N ILE A 99 -1.20 8.71 1.50
CA ILE A 99 -0.34 8.27 2.60
C ILE A 99 -0.39 6.75 2.78
N GLY A 100 -1.56 6.14 2.59
CA GLY A 100 -1.75 4.70 2.79
C GLY A 100 -1.11 3.81 1.72
N GLY A 101 -0.91 2.54 2.03
CA GLY A 101 -0.41 1.53 1.10
C GLY A 101 1.08 1.61 0.76
N VAL A 102 1.85 2.39 1.49
CA VAL A 102 3.31 2.52 1.36
C VAL A 102 3.96 2.63 2.73
N PHE A 103 5.25 2.35 2.81
CA PHE A 103 6.05 2.65 3.99
C PHE A 103 6.49 4.11 3.96
N ASN A 104 6.31 4.82 5.07
CA ASN A 104 6.56 6.25 5.19
C ASN A 104 7.91 6.57 5.85
N LEU A 105 8.40 5.68 6.72
CA LEU A 105 9.61 5.84 7.51
C LEU A 105 10.70 4.81 7.18
N LEU A 106 10.46 3.95 6.21
CA LEU A 106 11.42 2.91 5.83
C LEU A 106 12.72 3.55 5.29
N ASP A 107 13.86 3.18 5.87
CA ASP A 107 15.17 3.66 5.45
C ASP A 107 15.40 3.35 3.94
N ARG A 108 15.99 4.31 3.23
CA ARG A 108 16.26 4.21 1.79
C ARG A 108 17.05 2.97 1.39
N ARG A 109 17.87 2.45 2.27
CA ARG A 109 18.63 1.20 2.06
C ARG A 109 17.74 -0.03 1.90
N PHE A 110 16.51 0.05 2.39
CA PHE A 110 15.55 -1.04 2.42
C PHE A 110 14.31 -0.78 1.56
N TYR A 111 14.33 0.27 0.73
CA TYR A 111 13.22 0.60 -0.16
C TYR A 111 12.96 -0.45 -1.24
N ASN A 112 13.89 -1.36 -1.42
CA ASN A 112 13.80 -2.37 -2.46
C ASN A 112 14.10 -3.77 -1.91
N ALA A 113 13.63 -4.76 -2.63
CA ALA A 113 13.99 -6.16 -2.41
C ALA A 113 14.35 -6.82 -3.74
N SER A 114 15.43 -7.57 -3.71
CA SER A 114 15.91 -8.38 -4.82
C SER A 114 15.84 -9.89 -4.52
N ASP A 115 15.17 -10.26 -3.45
CA ASP A 115 15.03 -11.64 -2.98
C ASP A 115 13.57 -11.94 -2.65
N THR A 116 13.28 -12.47 -1.51
CA THR A 116 11.92 -12.77 -1.06
C THR A 116 11.42 -11.66 -0.13
N TYR A 117 10.18 -11.26 -0.29
CA TYR A 117 9.54 -10.34 0.64
C TYR A 117 8.06 -10.67 0.84
N ILE A 118 7.54 -10.26 1.98
CA ILE A 118 6.12 -10.20 2.30
C ILE A 118 5.85 -8.83 2.90
N GLN A 119 4.89 -8.12 2.35
CA GLN A 119 4.42 -6.84 2.87
C GLN A 119 2.92 -6.87 3.10
N ASN A 120 2.47 -6.15 4.11
CA ASN A 120 1.06 -5.87 4.28
C ASN A 120 0.84 -4.42 4.70
N HIS A 121 -0.29 -3.88 4.30
CA HIS A 121 -0.75 -2.56 4.68
C HIS A 121 -2.22 -2.67 5.02
N ILE A 122 -2.59 -2.15 6.18
CA ILE A 122 -3.98 -2.09 6.65
C ILE A 122 -4.26 -0.66 7.03
N MET A 123 -5.39 -0.14 6.59
CA MET A 123 -5.90 1.16 7.00
C MET A 123 -7.36 0.98 7.45
N TYR A 124 -7.66 1.46 8.63
CA TYR A 124 -9.03 1.59 9.13
C TYR A 124 -9.43 3.06 9.12
N GLU A 125 -10.50 3.40 8.44
CA GLU A 125 -11.06 4.74 8.36
C GLU A 125 -12.38 4.83 9.12
N SER A 126 -12.51 5.87 9.94
CA SER A 126 -13.75 6.17 10.67
C SER A 126 -13.76 7.65 11.05
N PRO A 127 -14.91 8.34 11.02
CA PRO A 127 -15.01 9.72 11.49
C PRO A 127 -15.00 9.86 13.02
N PHE A 128 -15.05 8.73 13.75
CA PHE A 128 -15.28 8.73 15.20
C PHE A 128 -14.33 7.74 15.90
N LEU A 129 -13.05 8.09 15.99
CA LEU A 129 -12.06 7.33 16.78
C LEU A 129 -11.67 8.11 18.04
N ILE A 130 -10.78 9.05 17.92
CA ILE A 130 -10.21 9.83 19.01
C ILE A 130 -10.84 11.23 19.07
N LEU A 131 -11.06 11.83 17.93
CA LEU A 131 -11.59 13.21 17.83
C LEU A 131 -13.04 13.35 18.32
N ASN A 132 -13.76 12.26 18.45
CA ASN A 132 -15.09 12.26 19.06
C ASN A 132 -15.07 12.77 20.51
N PHE A 133 -13.95 12.61 21.22
CA PHE A 133 -13.76 13.12 22.56
C PHE A 133 -13.40 14.60 22.63
N VAL A 134 -13.18 15.26 21.46
CA VAL A 134 -12.82 16.69 21.38
C VAL A 134 -13.94 17.47 20.70
N PRO A 135 -14.86 18.06 21.47
CA PRO A 135 -16.12 18.63 20.94
C PRO A 135 -15.94 19.80 19.98
N VAL A 136 -14.78 20.45 19.96
CA VAL A 136 -14.48 21.57 19.06
C VAL A 136 -14.18 21.08 17.63
N ILE A 137 -13.57 19.91 17.48
CA ILE A 137 -13.10 19.38 16.21
C ILE A 137 -14.15 18.46 15.58
N SER A 138 -15.01 17.85 16.39
CA SER A 138 -16.04 16.89 15.94
C SER A 138 -17.11 17.51 15.02
N LYS A 139 -17.19 18.85 14.91
CA LYS A 139 -18.12 19.55 14.03
C LYS A 139 -17.67 19.61 12.56
N GLY A 140 -16.43 19.24 12.25
CA GLY A 140 -15.91 19.19 10.89
C GLY A 140 -16.09 17.81 10.26
N VAL A 141 -16.26 17.74 8.94
CA VAL A 141 -16.26 16.49 8.19
C VAL A 141 -14.81 16.04 8.03
N VAL A 142 -14.27 15.40 9.07
CA VAL A 142 -12.90 14.90 9.11
C VAL A 142 -12.96 13.41 9.36
N SER A 143 -12.28 12.64 8.51
CA SER A 143 -12.07 11.21 8.73
C SER A 143 -10.78 10.99 9.52
N GLU A 144 -10.84 10.07 10.46
CA GLU A 144 -9.68 9.58 11.19
C GLU A 144 -9.24 8.24 10.61
N ARG A 145 -7.95 8.02 10.55
CA ARG A 145 -7.37 6.84 9.93
C ARG A 145 -6.30 6.22 10.81
N LEU A 146 -6.40 4.92 11.01
CA LEU A 146 -5.36 4.12 11.65
C LEU A 146 -4.63 3.33 10.57
N TYR A 147 -3.32 3.41 10.58
CA TYR A 147 -2.44 2.72 9.63
C TYR A 147 -1.62 1.67 10.34
N LEU A 148 -1.51 0.50 9.76
CA LEU A 148 -0.59 -0.54 10.16
C LEU A 148 0.05 -1.14 8.92
N SER A 149 1.36 -1.07 8.84
CA SER A 149 2.14 -1.62 7.74
C SER A 149 3.24 -2.53 8.28
N HIS A 150 3.44 -3.67 7.65
CA HIS A 150 4.47 -4.61 8.05
C HIS A 150 5.23 -5.13 6.83
N LEU A 151 6.55 -5.20 6.95
CA LEU A 151 7.46 -5.75 5.94
C LEU A 151 8.33 -6.83 6.58
N TYR A 152 8.39 -7.96 5.90
CA TYR A 152 9.36 -8.99 6.14
C TYR A 152 10.20 -9.24 4.89
N ASN A 153 11.52 -9.16 5.03
CA ASN A 153 12.47 -9.65 4.05
C ASN A 153 13.71 -10.21 4.77
N PRO A 154 14.60 -10.97 4.11
CA PRO A 154 15.78 -11.56 4.75
C PRO A 154 16.74 -10.56 5.39
N TYR A 155 16.78 -9.32 4.90
CA TYR A 155 17.70 -8.27 5.35
C TYR A 155 17.21 -7.54 6.59
N ILE A 156 15.96 -7.09 6.57
CA ILE A 156 15.34 -6.35 7.69
C ILE A 156 14.76 -7.32 8.72
N ARG A 157 14.32 -8.50 8.28
CA ARG A 157 13.52 -9.48 9.00
C ARG A 157 12.12 -8.95 9.30
N SER A 158 11.93 -8.19 10.38
CA SER A 158 10.63 -7.67 10.77
C SER A 158 10.69 -6.16 10.95
N TYR A 159 9.94 -5.44 10.14
CA TYR A 159 9.76 -4.00 10.18
C TYR A 159 8.27 -3.67 10.21
N THR A 160 7.86 -2.80 11.09
CA THR A 160 6.45 -2.42 11.27
C THR A 160 6.34 -0.91 11.39
N GLU A 161 5.38 -0.33 10.71
CA GLU A 161 4.95 1.05 10.91
C GLU A 161 3.51 1.07 11.42
N ALA A 162 3.26 1.84 12.47
CA ALA A 162 1.93 2.16 12.93
C ALA A 162 1.70 3.67 12.87
N GLY A 163 0.54 4.09 12.42
CA GLY A 163 0.25 5.51 12.23
C GLY A 163 -1.18 5.88 12.57
N TYR A 164 -1.36 7.15 12.88
CA TYR A 164 -2.65 7.79 13.04
C TYR A 164 -2.71 9.02 12.17
N GLY A 165 -3.79 9.16 11.42
CA GLY A 165 -3.98 10.28 10.51
C GLY A 165 -5.37 10.89 10.63
N ILE A 166 -5.45 12.12 10.22
CA ILE A 166 -6.69 12.87 10.06
C ILE A 166 -6.72 13.49 8.68
N GLY A 167 -7.88 13.57 8.09
CA GLY A 167 -7.98 14.21 6.78
C GLY A 167 -9.39 14.37 6.28
N ASN A 168 -9.47 15.05 5.16
CA ASN A 168 -10.69 15.21 4.37
C ASN A 168 -10.35 15.17 2.88
N LYS A 169 -11.26 15.60 2.02
CA LYS A 169 -11.02 15.63 0.57
C LYS A 169 -9.86 16.54 0.14
N PHE A 170 -9.51 17.53 0.94
CA PHE A 170 -8.53 18.58 0.59
C PHE A 170 -7.14 18.31 1.17
N PHE A 171 -7.08 17.74 2.36
CA PHE A 171 -5.82 17.46 3.02
C PHE A 171 -5.85 16.15 3.79
N ASN A 172 -4.68 15.56 3.95
CA ASN A 172 -4.43 14.43 4.85
C ASN A 172 -3.15 14.71 5.62
N ALA A 173 -3.19 14.51 6.93
CA ALA A 173 -2.05 14.61 7.81
C ALA A 173 -1.97 13.36 8.69
N ALA A 174 -0.78 12.77 8.81
CA ALA A 174 -0.58 11.57 9.60
C ALA A 174 0.77 11.58 10.31
N VAL A 175 0.79 10.94 11.48
CA VAL A 175 1.99 10.66 12.28
C VAL A 175 2.21 9.15 12.27
N PHE A 176 3.45 8.74 12.06
CA PHE A 176 3.86 7.35 12.03
C PHE A 176 4.97 7.08 13.04
N GLY A 177 4.92 5.92 13.68
CA GLY A 177 6.02 5.36 14.43
C GLY A 177 6.52 4.08 13.78
N SER A 178 7.83 3.93 13.64
CA SER A 178 8.44 2.72 13.10
C SER A 178 9.04 1.85 14.20
N PHE A 179 8.98 0.55 13.97
CA PHE A 179 9.45 -0.47 14.89
C PHE A 179 10.29 -1.51 14.13
N HIS A 180 11.48 -1.77 14.59
CA HIS A 180 12.32 -2.84 14.08
C HIS A 180 12.42 -3.95 15.13
N LYS A 181 11.95 -5.16 14.80
CA LYS A 181 11.87 -6.29 15.77
C LYS A 181 11.20 -5.89 17.09
N LEU A 182 10.06 -5.19 17.00
CA LEU A 182 9.27 -4.66 18.13
C LEU A 182 9.98 -3.58 18.97
N LYS A 183 11.17 -3.13 18.62
CA LYS A 183 11.81 -1.98 19.26
C LYS A 183 11.47 -0.72 18.47
N PHE A 184 11.02 0.30 19.20
CA PHE A 184 10.79 1.62 18.60
C PHE A 184 12.08 2.15 17.97
N HIS A 185 11.97 2.68 16.76
CA HIS A 185 13.09 3.19 16.00
C HIS A 185 12.98 4.70 15.79
N GLU A 186 11.91 5.15 15.15
CA GLU A 186 11.73 6.58 14.85
C GLU A 186 10.27 6.96 14.73
N ILE A 187 10.02 8.26 14.75
CA ILE A 187 8.72 8.88 14.52
C ILE A 187 8.83 9.90 13.39
N GLY A 188 7.81 9.97 12.57
CA GLY A 188 7.74 10.97 11.51
C GLY A 188 6.31 11.37 11.21
N PHE A 189 6.16 12.44 10.44
CA PHE A 189 4.86 12.94 10.01
C PHE A 189 4.83 13.14 8.49
N LYS A 190 3.65 13.06 7.93
CA LYS A 190 3.40 13.28 6.52
C LYS A 190 2.13 14.10 6.33
N ILE A 191 2.21 15.06 5.43
CA ILE A 191 1.06 15.88 5.03
C ILE A 191 0.93 15.76 3.51
N SER A 192 -0.29 15.54 3.07
CA SER A 192 -0.65 15.51 1.64
C SER A 192 -1.78 16.52 1.41
N LEU A 193 -1.63 17.34 0.39
CA LEU A 193 -2.64 18.29 -0.06
C LEU A 193 -3.16 17.85 -1.42
N ASN A 194 -4.46 17.71 -1.55
CA ASN A 194 -5.14 17.42 -2.81
C ASN A 194 -5.58 18.74 -3.43
N ILE A 195 -4.78 19.25 -4.35
CA ILE A 195 -5.09 20.45 -5.13
C ILE A 195 -5.78 19.99 -6.41
N PHE A 196 -7.03 20.39 -6.61
CA PHE A 196 -7.81 20.12 -7.82
C PHE A 196 -7.55 21.17 -8.88
#